data_5418cf515fa0a9d01ac296da28bd73f6
#
_entry.id   5418cf515fa0a9d01ac296da28bd73f6
#
_cell.length_a   1.000
_cell.length_b   1.000
_cell.length_c   1.000
_cell.angle_alpha   90.00
_cell.angle_beta   90.00
_cell.angle_gamma   90.00
#
_symmetry.space_group_name_H-M   'P 1'
#
loop_
_entity.id
_entity.type
_entity.pdbx_description
1 polymer ?
#
loop_
_entity_poly.entity_id
_entity_poly.type
_entity_poly.pdbx_seq_one_letter_code
_entity_poly.pdbx_strand_id
1 'polypeptide(L)'
;MTKTLERILMTVQKPARYVGGEYNQIVKPRSEVELRVAFCFPDTYEIGMSNLGMRILYAALNRMPGVWCERVFAPWADMEDALRSHDLPLYALESGDALNEFDVIAFTVGYEMSYTNILNMLRLGKVPMRAENRTELKHLVIAGGACVFNPEPLADFVDLFVIGEGEEL
;
A
#
# COMPACT_ATOMS: atom_id res chain seq x y z
N MET A 1 13.32 3.74 -10.72
CA MET A 1 13.07 2.30 -11.00
C MET A 1 14.42 1.60 -11.23
N THR A 2 14.63 0.40 -10.66
CA THR A 2 15.88 -0.35 -10.85
C THR A 2 15.92 -1.06 -12.20
N LYS A 3 17.11 -1.29 -12.77
CA LYS A 3 17.27 -2.06 -14.04
C LYS A 3 16.65 -3.46 -13.97
N THR A 4 16.62 -4.07 -12.78
CA THR A 4 16.00 -5.39 -12.57
C THR A 4 14.49 -5.30 -12.69
N LEU A 5 13.87 -4.29 -12.08
CA LEU A 5 12.42 -4.08 -12.17
C LEU A 5 11.99 -3.78 -13.62
N GLU A 6 12.77 -2.99 -14.37
CA GLU A 6 12.49 -2.74 -15.79
C GLU A 6 12.47 -4.04 -16.62
N ARG A 7 13.37 -4.98 -16.35
CA ARG A 7 13.37 -6.29 -17.01
C ARG A 7 12.15 -7.14 -16.63
N ILE A 8 11.77 -7.14 -15.35
CA ILE A 8 10.58 -7.85 -14.88
C ILE A 8 9.33 -7.33 -15.58
N LEU A 9 9.19 -6.01 -15.70
CA LEU A 9 8.05 -5.38 -16.38
C LEU A 9 7.88 -5.80 -17.84
N MET A 10 8.96 -6.23 -18.48
CA MET A 10 8.90 -6.76 -19.85
C MET A 10 8.39 -8.21 -19.94
N THR A 11 8.27 -8.91 -18.80
CA THR A 11 7.88 -10.33 -18.73
C THR A 11 6.51 -10.57 -18.11
N VAL A 12 5.98 -9.59 -17.36
CA VAL A 12 4.69 -9.70 -16.69
C VAL A 12 3.52 -9.31 -17.59
N GLN A 13 2.35 -9.87 -17.29
CA GLN A 13 1.11 -9.44 -17.93
C GLN A 13 0.75 -8.03 -17.44
N LYS A 14 0.29 -7.18 -18.38
CA LYS A 14 -0.17 -5.82 -18.07
C LYS A 14 0.81 -5.01 -17.22
N PRO A 15 2.03 -4.74 -17.70
CA PRO A 15 3.04 -3.97 -16.96
C PRO A 15 2.57 -2.58 -16.53
N ALA A 16 1.58 -2.02 -17.20
CA ALA A 16 0.96 -0.73 -16.85
C ALA A 16 0.37 -0.70 -15.43
N ARG A 17 0.08 -1.83 -14.80
CA ARG A 17 -0.36 -1.93 -13.39
C ARG A 17 0.70 -1.45 -12.40
N TYR A 18 1.97 -1.42 -12.82
CA TYR A 18 3.13 -1.36 -11.92
C TYR A 18 4.05 -0.17 -12.18
N VAL A 19 3.70 0.72 -13.11
CA VAL A 19 4.59 1.82 -13.53
C VAL A 19 4.17 3.20 -13.06
N GLY A 20 2.94 3.38 -12.55
CA GLY A 20 2.40 4.69 -12.21
C GLY A 20 2.25 5.60 -13.43
N GLY A 21 2.34 6.91 -13.22
CA GLY A 21 2.27 7.90 -14.31
C GLY A 21 0.85 8.25 -14.73
N GLU A 22 -0.15 7.96 -13.90
CA GLU A 22 -1.54 8.36 -14.16
C GLU A 22 -1.70 9.88 -14.11
N TYR A 23 -2.65 10.39 -14.88
CA TYR A 23 -2.91 11.83 -15.02
C TYR A 23 -3.08 12.57 -13.69
N ASN A 24 -3.68 11.92 -12.69
CA ASN A 24 -3.92 12.49 -11.37
C ASN A 24 -2.90 12.03 -10.30
N GLN A 25 -1.79 11.49 -10.70
CA GLN A 25 -0.72 11.10 -9.80
C GLN A 25 -0.12 12.34 -9.12
N ILE A 26 0.08 12.26 -7.80
CA ILE A 26 0.69 13.32 -7.01
C ILE A 26 2.09 12.88 -6.60
N VAL A 27 3.09 13.63 -7.03
CA VAL A 27 4.48 13.43 -6.63
C VAL A 27 4.96 14.67 -5.90
N LYS A 28 5.51 14.49 -4.69
CA LYS A 28 6.03 15.59 -3.87
C LYS A 28 7.56 15.55 -3.79
N PRO A 29 8.24 16.69 -3.75
CA PRO A 29 9.67 16.75 -3.45
C PRO A 29 9.94 16.18 -2.05
N ARG A 30 10.92 15.29 -1.90
CA ARG A 30 11.27 14.68 -0.61
C ARG A 30 11.55 15.70 0.49
N SER A 31 12.09 16.86 0.13
CA SER A 31 12.38 17.96 1.07
C SER A 31 11.15 18.61 1.70
N GLU A 32 9.97 18.37 1.14
CA GLU A 32 8.69 18.92 1.60
C GLU A 32 7.85 17.87 2.34
N VAL A 33 8.38 16.66 2.53
CA VAL A 33 7.66 15.51 3.10
C VAL A 33 8.20 15.19 4.48
N GLU A 34 7.32 15.27 5.48
CA GLU A 34 7.57 14.91 6.87
C GLU A 34 7.02 13.51 7.19
N LEU A 35 5.91 13.11 6.54
CA LEU A 35 5.24 11.83 6.74
C LEU A 35 4.90 11.17 5.41
N ARG A 36 5.30 9.92 5.27
CA ARG A 36 4.99 9.10 4.09
C ARG A 36 3.95 8.04 4.42
N VAL A 37 2.90 8.03 3.64
CA VAL A 37 1.80 7.07 3.78
C VAL A 37 1.75 6.19 2.54
N ALA A 38 1.94 4.88 2.71
CA ALA A 38 1.61 3.89 1.69
C ALA A 38 0.13 3.52 1.82
N PHE A 39 -0.69 3.97 0.90
CA PHE A 39 -2.11 3.64 0.89
C PHE A 39 -2.32 2.35 0.07
N CYS A 40 -2.51 1.27 0.79
CA CYS A 40 -2.56 -0.08 0.27
C CYS A 40 -3.98 -0.53 -0.02
N PHE A 41 -4.22 -0.96 -1.25
CA PHE A 41 -5.45 -1.64 -1.63
C PHE A 41 -5.16 -3.13 -1.80
N PRO A 42 -5.79 -4.03 -1.00
CA PRO A 42 -5.44 -5.45 -0.99
C PRO A 42 -6.11 -6.24 -2.13
N ASP A 43 -6.12 -5.66 -3.31
CA ASP A 43 -6.54 -6.25 -4.56
C ASP A 43 -5.76 -5.64 -5.73
N THR A 44 -6.02 -6.09 -6.95
CA THR A 44 -5.30 -5.65 -8.15
C THR A 44 -5.53 -4.17 -8.47
N TYR A 45 -4.61 -3.61 -9.24
CA TYR A 45 -4.62 -2.22 -9.69
C TYR A 45 -5.98 -1.77 -10.26
N GLU A 46 -6.62 -2.57 -11.14
CA GLU A 46 -7.87 -2.19 -11.79
C GLU A 46 -9.02 -2.05 -10.78
N ILE A 47 -9.07 -2.92 -9.78
CA ILE A 47 -10.09 -2.88 -8.74
C ILE A 47 -9.85 -1.69 -7.82
N GLY A 48 -8.62 -1.50 -7.36
CA GLY A 48 -8.27 -0.40 -6.48
C GLY A 48 -8.43 0.96 -7.13
N MET A 49 -8.00 1.13 -8.38
CA MET A 49 -8.16 2.39 -9.12
C MET A 49 -9.61 2.76 -9.43
N SER A 50 -10.50 1.78 -9.46
CA SER A 50 -11.94 2.01 -9.60
C SER A 50 -12.65 2.33 -8.28
N ASN A 51 -11.98 2.14 -7.13
CA ASN A 51 -12.55 2.39 -5.81
C ASN A 51 -12.59 3.90 -5.49
N LEU A 52 -13.80 4.42 -5.27
CA LEU A 52 -14.00 5.85 -5.02
C LEU A 52 -13.41 6.28 -3.67
N GLY A 53 -13.59 5.49 -2.62
CA GLY A 53 -13.05 5.79 -1.28
C GLY A 53 -11.53 5.93 -1.30
N MET A 54 -10.83 5.04 -2.02
CA MET A 54 -9.38 5.15 -2.20
C MET A 54 -8.99 6.47 -2.87
N ARG A 55 -9.73 6.90 -3.90
CA ARG A 55 -9.43 8.16 -4.61
C ARG A 55 -9.67 9.38 -3.74
N ILE A 56 -10.73 9.37 -2.92
CA ILE A 56 -11.06 10.46 -1.99
C ILE A 56 -9.98 10.59 -0.93
N LEU A 57 -9.63 9.50 -0.23
CA LEU A 57 -8.62 9.51 0.83
C LEU A 57 -7.23 9.82 0.30
N TYR A 58 -6.84 9.30 -0.87
CA TYR A 58 -5.60 9.66 -1.54
C TYR A 58 -5.50 11.17 -1.78
N ALA A 59 -6.57 11.78 -2.29
CA ALA A 59 -6.61 13.22 -2.52
C ALA A 59 -6.64 14.02 -1.21
N ALA A 60 -7.36 13.56 -0.18
CA ALA A 60 -7.43 14.22 1.12
C ALA A 60 -6.07 14.23 1.82
N LEU A 61 -5.42 13.10 1.93
CA LEU A 61 -4.08 12.97 2.55
C LEU A 61 -3.03 13.81 1.81
N ASN A 62 -3.06 13.82 0.49
CA ASN A 62 -2.12 14.61 -0.29
C ASN A 62 -2.35 16.13 -0.25
N ARG A 63 -3.52 16.60 0.22
CA ARG A 63 -3.76 18.03 0.50
C ARG A 63 -3.13 18.49 1.82
N MET A 64 -2.80 17.56 2.72
CA MET A 64 -2.19 17.89 3.99
C MET A 64 -0.74 18.34 3.78
N PRO A 65 -0.31 19.47 4.38
CA PRO A 65 1.09 19.86 4.36
C PRO A 65 1.99 18.78 4.99
N GLY A 66 3.16 18.56 4.40
CA GLY A 66 4.13 17.60 4.91
C GLY A 66 3.78 16.12 4.70
N VAL A 67 2.55 15.78 4.26
CA VAL A 67 2.13 14.39 4.03
C VAL A 67 2.24 14.03 2.55
N TRP A 68 2.86 12.89 2.25
CA TRP A 68 2.83 12.30 0.91
C TRP A 68 2.22 10.90 0.97
N CYS A 69 1.04 10.76 0.38
CA CYS A 69 0.33 9.50 0.25
C CYS A 69 0.59 8.91 -1.13
N GLU A 70 1.05 7.67 -1.15
CA GLU A 70 1.41 6.92 -2.35
C GLU A 70 0.62 5.60 -2.40
N ARG A 71 0.28 5.14 -3.61
CA ARG A 71 -0.61 3.99 -3.78
C ARG A 71 0.18 2.69 -3.95
N VAL A 72 -0.32 1.65 -3.28
CA VAL A 72 0.22 0.29 -3.39
C VAL A 72 -0.92 -0.69 -3.63
N PHE A 73 -0.78 -1.55 -4.61
CA PHE A 73 -1.78 -2.58 -4.95
C PHE A 73 -1.21 -3.97 -4.77
N ALA A 74 -2.09 -4.95 -4.49
CA ALA A 74 -1.68 -6.34 -4.51
C ALA A 74 -1.24 -6.72 -5.94
N PRO A 75 -0.06 -7.31 -6.10
CA PRO A 75 0.40 -7.71 -7.42
C PRO A 75 -0.38 -8.92 -7.93
N TRP A 76 -0.49 -9.06 -9.25
CA TRP A 76 -0.96 -10.29 -9.84
C TRP A 76 0.09 -11.39 -9.71
N ALA A 77 -0.31 -12.65 -9.84
CA ALA A 77 0.54 -13.81 -9.55
C ALA A 77 1.91 -13.78 -10.26
N ASP A 78 1.96 -13.40 -11.52
CA ASP A 78 3.20 -13.33 -12.29
C ASP A 78 4.19 -12.27 -11.78
N MET A 79 3.67 -11.11 -11.37
CA MET A 79 4.48 -10.06 -10.74
C MET A 79 4.90 -10.45 -9.32
N GLU A 80 4.01 -11.11 -8.56
CA GLU A 80 4.37 -11.65 -7.25
C GLU A 80 5.51 -12.65 -7.33
N ASP A 81 5.43 -13.62 -8.24
CA ASP A 81 6.48 -14.61 -8.48
C ASP A 81 7.80 -13.95 -8.88
N ALA A 82 7.73 -12.91 -9.72
CA ALA A 82 8.91 -12.16 -10.13
C ALA A 82 9.53 -11.38 -8.97
N LEU A 83 8.74 -10.70 -8.12
CA LEU A 83 9.24 -10.02 -6.92
C LEU A 83 9.93 -11.00 -5.98
N ARG A 84 9.31 -12.17 -5.72
CA ARG A 84 9.88 -13.21 -4.86
C ARG A 84 11.19 -13.78 -5.41
N SER A 85 11.21 -14.14 -6.69
CA SER A 85 12.38 -14.77 -7.32
C SER A 85 13.60 -13.85 -7.41
N HIS A 86 13.40 -12.54 -7.46
CA HIS A 86 14.46 -11.53 -7.50
C HIS A 86 14.72 -10.85 -6.14
N ASP A 87 14.06 -11.32 -5.06
CA ASP A 87 14.12 -10.71 -3.72
C ASP A 87 13.80 -9.21 -3.70
N LEU A 88 12.92 -8.76 -4.60
CA LEU A 88 12.49 -7.37 -4.65
C LEU A 88 11.26 -7.15 -3.76
N PRO A 89 11.22 -6.06 -2.97
CA PRO A 89 10.05 -5.74 -2.17
C PRO A 89 8.88 -5.21 -3.03
N LEU A 90 7.66 -5.36 -2.53
CA LEU A 90 6.50 -4.63 -3.03
C LEU A 90 6.74 -3.13 -2.84
N TYR A 91 6.29 -2.32 -3.78
CA TYR A 91 6.63 -0.90 -3.86
C TYR A 91 5.42 -0.02 -4.22
N ALA A 92 5.54 1.27 -3.95
CA ALA A 92 4.53 2.28 -4.29
C ALA A 92 4.65 2.74 -5.74
N LEU A 93 3.52 3.09 -6.36
CA LEU A 93 3.46 3.49 -7.77
C LEU A 93 4.09 4.85 -8.03
N GLU A 94 3.97 5.80 -7.09
CA GLU A 94 4.42 7.17 -7.27
C GLU A 94 5.94 7.30 -7.27
N SER A 95 6.59 6.77 -6.24
CA SER A 95 8.05 6.86 -6.07
C SER A 95 8.80 5.65 -6.60
N GLY A 96 8.16 4.48 -6.61
CA GLY A 96 8.84 3.21 -6.80
C GLY A 96 9.61 2.72 -5.57
N ASP A 97 9.42 3.36 -4.41
CA ASP A 97 10.08 2.97 -3.17
C ASP A 97 9.41 1.77 -2.53
N ALA A 98 10.21 1.00 -1.81
CA ALA A 98 9.77 -0.20 -1.13
C ALA A 98 8.76 0.10 -0.01
N LEU A 99 7.79 -0.79 0.21
CA LEU A 99 6.75 -0.62 1.22
C LEU A 99 7.33 -0.43 2.64
N ASN A 100 8.45 -1.06 2.94
CA ASN A 100 9.15 -0.90 4.22
C ASN A 100 9.95 0.41 4.37
N GLU A 101 9.84 1.34 3.43
CA GLU A 101 10.40 2.70 3.54
C GLU A 101 9.37 3.74 3.99
N PHE A 102 8.12 3.33 4.20
CA PHE A 102 7.02 4.20 4.59
C PHE A 102 6.84 4.25 6.11
N ASP A 103 6.41 5.40 6.62
CA ASP A 103 6.13 5.61 8.04
C ASP A 103 4.79 4.96 8.43
N VAL A 104 3.78 5.11 7.57
CA VAL A 104 2.44 4.55 7.74
C VAL A 104 2.09 3.67 6.54
N ILE A 105 1.54 2.49 6.83
CA ILE A 105 1.03 1.54 5.84
C ILE A 105 -0.46 1.38 6.11
N ALA A 106 -1.28 2.06 5.31
CA ALA A 106 -2.73 2.15 5.50
C ALA A 106 -3.47 1.20 4.55
N PHE A 107 -4.20 0.25 5.09
CA PHE A 107 -5.03 -0.67 4.31
C PHE A 107 -6.49 -0.25 4.30
N THR A 108 -7.13 -0.30 3.13
CA THR A 108 -8.59 -0.26 3.04
C THR A 108 -9.13 -1.69 2.95
N VAL A 109 -10.03 -2.06 3.88
CA VAL A 109 -10.54 -3.43 4.03
C VAL A 109 -12.03 -3.45 3.74
N GLY A 110 -12.37 -3.69 2.47
CA GLY A 110 -13.75 -3.65 1.99
C GLY A 110 -14.51 -4.97 2.13
N TYR A 111 -13.82 -6.10 2.20
CA TYR A 111 -14.39 -7.44 2.34
C TYR A 111 -13.38 -8.44 2.91
N GLU A 112 -13.85 -9.49 3.57
CA GLU A 112 -13.04 -10.40 4.39
C GLU A 112 -12.08 -11.27 3.54
N MET A 113 -12.42 -11.56 2.28
CA MET A 113 -11.56 -12.33 1.38
C MET A 113 -10.21 -11.64 1.10
N SER A 114 -10.10 -10.35 1.40
CA SER A 114 -8.87 -9.57 1.22
C SER A 114 -7.85 -9.74 2.35
N TYR A 115 -8.21 -10.37 3.48
CA TYR A 115 -7.32 -10.50 4.65
C TYR A 115 -6.00 -11.19 4.31
N THR A 116 -6.04 -12.27 3.54
CA THR A 116 -4.83 -12.98 3.13
C THR A 116 -3.95 -12.13 2.21
N ASN A 117 -4.55 -11.25 1.39
CA ASN A 117 -3.80 -10.33 0.54
C ASN A 117 -3.07 -9.26 1.37
N ILE A 118 -3.67 -8.77 2.48
CA ILE A 118 -3.00 -7.85 3.41
C ILE A 118 -1.72 -8.48 3.94
N LEU A 119 -1.82 -9.71 4.46
CA LEU A 119 -0.65 -10.44 4.97
C LEU A 119 0.40 -10.68 3.89
N ASN A 120 -0.04 -11.02 2.68
CA ASN A 120 0.86 -11.20 1.55
C ASN A 120 1.56 -9.90 1.15
N MET A 121 0.85 -8.76 1.12
CA MET A 121 1.44 -7.45 0.82
C MET A 121 2.47 -7.03 1.87
N LEU A 122 2.19 -7.22 3.17
CA LEU A 122 3.16 -6.99 4.24
C LEU A 122 4.42 -7.85 4.05
N ARG A 123 4.25 -9.14 3.77
CA ARG A 123 5.35 -10.07 3.52
C ARG A 123 6.18 -9.67 2.28
N LEU A 124 5.53 -9.38 1.17
CA LEU A 124 6.19 -8.92 -0.05
C LEU A 124 6.89 -7.58 0.15
N GLY A 125 6.28 -6.68 0.92
CA GLY A 125 6.85 -5.38 1.27
C GLY A 125 7.98 -5.43 2.30
N LYS A 126 8.36 -6.63 2.77
CA LYS A 126 9.37 -6.83 3.81
C LYS A 126 9.08 -6.07 5.12
N VAL A 127 7.80 -5.90 5.42
CA VAL A 127 7.31 -5.31 6.67
C VAL A 127 7.10 -6.44 7.69
N PRO A 128 7.51 -6.27 8.96
CA PRO A 128 7.23 -7.26 9.99
C PRO A 128 5.73 -7.54 10.07
N MET A 129 5.34 -8.79 9.83
CA MET A 129 3.93 -9.16 9.66
C MET A 129 3.12 -8.95 10.94
N ARG A 130 3.63 -9.40 12.09
CA ARG A 130 2.94 -9.27 13.37
C ARG A 130 3.19 -7.90 14.00
N ALA A 131 2.15 -7.30 14.57
CA ALA A 131 2.22 -6.01 15.25
C ALA A 131 3.25 -6.03 16.40
N GLU A 132 3.30 -7.10 17.19
CA GLU A 132 4.27 -7.28 18.28
C GLU A 132 5.75 -7.18 17.87
N ASN A 133 6.04 -7.41 16.59
CA ASN A 133 7.39 -7.34 16.04
C ASN A 133 7.75 -5.94 15.50
N ARG A 134 6.81 -4.99 15.50
CA ARG A 134 7.01 -3.59 15.14
C ARG A 134 7.16 -2.75 16.40
N THR A 135 8.35 -2.71 16.96
CA THR A 135 8.64 -2.08 18.26
C THR A 135 8.98 -0.59 18.17
N GLU A 136 9.13 -0.07 16.96
CA GLU A 136 9.37 1.35 16.68
C GLU A 136 8.15 1.95 15.97
N LEU A 137 7.99 3.28 16.05
CA LEU A 137 6.94 4.02 15.30
C LEU A 137 7.21 4.08 13.78
N LYS A 138 8.03 3.16 13.29
CA LYS A 138 8.29 2.94 11.87
C LYS A 138 7.38 1.82 11.38
N HIS A 139 6.77 2.00 10.19
CA HIS A 139 5.84 1.03 9.61
C HIS A 139 4.56 0.81 10.43
N LEU A 140 3.96 1.90 10.93
CA LEU A 140 2.66 1.80 11.58
C LEU A 140 1.63 1.25 10.58
N VAL A 141 1.12 0.06 10.84
CA VAL A 141 0.11 -0.59 9.99
C VAL A 141 -1.27 -0.23 10.51
N ILE A 142 -2.04 0.49 9.70
CA ILE A 142 -3.41 0.87 10.03
C ILE A 142 -4.40 0.25 9.05
N ALA A 143 -5.61 -0.02 9.49
CA ALA A 143 -6.68 -0.55 8.65
C ALA A 143 -7.99 0.20 8.87
N GLY A 144 -8.66 0.54 7.76
CA GLY A 144 -9.98 1.16 7.74
C GLY A 144 -10.90 0.49 6.72
N GLY A 145 -12.17 0.85 6.70
CA GLY A 145 -13.18 0.34 5.79
C GLY A 145 -14.20 -0.59 6.46
N ALA A 146 -15.14 -1.12 5.69
CA ALA A 146 -16.31 -1.82 6.23
C ALA A 146 -15.97 -3.03 7.13
N CYS A 147 -14.93 -3.79 6.81
CA CYS A 147 -14.62 -5.02 7.56
C CYS A 147 -13.90 -4.79 8.88
N VAL A 148 -13.41 -3.58 9.17
CA VAL A 148 -12.74 -3.28 10.46
C VAL A 148 -13.70 -3.16 11.63
N PHE A 149 -15.01 -3.18 11.41
CA PHE A 149 -16.00 -3.36 12.48
C PHE A 149 -15.84 -4.72 13.20
N ASN A 150 -15.22 -5.71 12.55
CA ASN A 150 -14.75 -6.92 13.18
C ASN A 150 -13.22 -7.01 13.04
N PRO A 151 -12.46 -6.40 13.97
CA PRO A 151 -11.00 -6.32 13.87
C PRO A 151 -10.29 -7.63 14.23
N GLU A 152 -10.94 -8.54 14.96
CA GLU A 152 -10.34 -9.75 15.52
C GLU A 152 -9.49 -10.57 14.55
N PRO A 153 -9.92 -10.85 13.31
CA PRO A 153 -9.12 -11.66 12.39
C PRO A 153 -7.77 -11.02 12.01
N LEU A 154 -7.65 -9.70 12.13
CA LEU A 154 -6.44 -8.93 11.78
C LEU A 154 -5.73 -8.33 13.01
N ALA A 155 -6.23 -8.55 14.23
CA ALA A 155 -5.73 -7.92 15.44
C ALA A 155 -4.24 -8.17 15.70
N ASP A 156 -3.73 -9.36 15.37
CA ASP A 156 -2.31 -9.70 15.51
C ASP A 156 -1.39 -8.98 14.49
N PHE A 157 -1.97 -8.40 13.42
CA PHE A 157 -1.22 -7.93 12.24
C PHE A 157 -1.36 -6.42 12.00
N VAL A 158 -2.32 -5.77 12.61
CA VAL A 158 -2.64 -4.35 12.44
C VAL A 158 -2.45 -3.63 13.76
N ASP A 159 -1.78 -2.48 13.74
CA ASP A 159 -1.48 -1.71 14.95
C ASP A 159 -2.66 -0.83 15.38
N LEU A 160 -3.44 -0.33 14.39
CA LEU A 160 -4.56 0.57 14.64
C LEU A 160 -5.70 0.31 13.65
N PHE A 161 -6.93 0.23 14.16
CA PHE A 161 -8.14 0.17 13.35
C PHE A 161 -8.88 1.50 13.39
N VAL A 162 -9.18 2.03 12.22
CA VAL A 162 -9.97 3.25 12.02
C VAL A 162 -11.42 2.83 11.76
N ILE A 163 -12.26 2.97 12.79
CA ILE A 163 -13.68 2.58 12.73
C ILE A 163 -14.51 3.85 12.54
N GLY A 164 -15.17 3.96 11.39
CA GLY A 164 -15.99 5.12 11.03
C GLY A 164 -15.64 5.69 9.66
N GLU A 165 -16.06 6.92 9.42
CA GLU A 165 -15.81 7.65 8.18
C GLU A 165 -14.38 8.22 8.20
N GLY A 166 -13.53 7.73 7.29
CA GLY A 166 -12.11 8.10 7.24
C GLY A 166 -11.85 9.55 6.82
N GLU A 167 -12.86 10.23 6.26
CA GLU A 167 -12.76 11.62 5.82
C GLU A 167 -12.81 12.63 6.98
N GLU A 168 -13.28 12.21 8.14
CA GLU A 168 -13.45 13.05 9.34
C GLU A 168 -12.41 12.79 10.43
N LEU A 169 -11.52 11.83 10.20
CA LEU A 169 -10.48 11.37 11.14
C LEU A 169 -9.05 11.90 10.71
#